data_cb8ed3ad7a2ba0791a6162785eb522b0
#
_entry.id   cb8ed3ad7a2ba0791a6162785eb522b0
#
_cell.length_a   1.000
_cell.length_b   1.000
_cell.length_c   1.000
_cell.angle_alpha   90.00
_cell.angle_beta   90.00
_cell.angle_gamma   90.00
#
_symmetry.space_group_name_H-M   'P 1'
#
loop_
_entity.id
_entity.type
_entity.pdbx_description
1 polymer ?
#
loop_
_entity_poly.entity_id
_entity_poly.type
_entity_poly.pdbx_seq_one_letter_code
_entity_poly.pdbx_strand_id
1 'polypeptide(L)'
;MFINQIGGYRMQTDLIQELTEDEMPLFPLEVVLFPGGVLPLHIFEQRYRLMIQYCLDNDRLFGIVLIKKGREVGEHAEPYLVGTAVKIIEVDQLEDGRMNLITLGQHRFKITKIRRDLPYLVGQVRALEADDTEPPEDAEMPGVRAIQLYRTYESLLAELSPQWKVVEEIPTALDHLSYQIATRLQIPLTDKQQLIETVSIHQLLGREIELLERENRRLKISLLARRSFEKHDTNISPWKNASLN
;
A
#
# COMPACT_ATOMS: atom_id res chain seq x y z
N MET A 1 33.10 -34.15 -19.57
CA MET A 1 33.89 -33.89 -18.37
C MET A 1 33.77 -32.43 -18.04
N PHE A 2 32.62 -32.02 -17.48
CA PHE A 2 32.35 -30.70 -16.91
C PHE A 2 31.40 -30.88 -15.74
N ILE A 3 31.93 -31.24 -14.59
CA ILE A 3 31.25 -31.21 -13.29
C ILE A 3 32.17 -30.41 -12.39
N ASN A 4 31.66 -29.35 -11.84
CA ASN A 4 32.08 -28.63 -10.64
C ASN A 4 32.11 -27.14 -10.86
N GLN A 5 30.97 -26.50 -10.61
CA GLN A 5 30.88 -25.16 -10.00
C GLN A 5 29.43 -24.82 -9.61
N ILE A 6 28.74 -25.70 -8.89
CA ILE A 6 27.41 -25.40 -8.27
C ILE A 6 27.47 -25.64 -6.75
N GLY A 7 28.67 -25.53 -6.15
CA GLY A 7 28.86 -25.88 -4.73
C GLY A 7 28.55 -24.76 -3.72
N GLY A 8 28.41 -23.50 -4.15
CA GLY A 8 28.29 -22.36 -3.23
C GLY A 8 26.86 -21.96 -2.86
N TYR A 9 25.88 -22.22 -3.71
CA TYR A 9 24.49 -21.81 -3.49
C TYR A 9 23.66 -22.81 -2.66
N ARG A 10 24.02 -24.06 -2.67
CA ARG A 10 23.29 -25.13 -1.96
C ARG A 10 23.47 -25.11 -0.44
N MET A 11 24.60 -24.61 0.07
CA MET A 11 24.86 -24.55 1.52
C MET A 11 24.11 -23.45 2.27
N GLN A 12 23.58 -22.40 1.57
CA GLN A 12 22.81 -21.33 2.22
C GLN A 12 21.32 -21.64 2.29
N THR A 13 20.82 -22.51 1.41
CA THR A 13 19.40 -22.91 1.37
C THR A 13 19.06 -23.90 2.49
N ASP A 14 20.03 -24.74 2.93
CA ASP A 14 19.83 -25.70 4.00
C ASP A 14 19.70 -25.11 5.41
N LEU A 15 19.92 -23.79 5.56
CA LEU A 15 19.76 -23.06 6.82
C LEU A 15 18.36 -22.40 6.97
N ILE A 16 17.54 -22.40 5.93
CA ILE A 16 16.16 -21.87 6.02
C ILE A 16 15.29 -23.03 6.50
N GLN A 17 15.04 -23.03 7.80
CA GLN A 17 14.09 -23.92 8.45
C GLN A 17 12.73 -23.77 7.75
N GLU A 18 12.12 -24.88 7.30
CA GLU A 18 10.78 -24.85 6.70
C GLU A 18 9.80 -24.11 7.62
N LEU A 19 9.12 -23.12 7.05
CA LEU A 19 8.10 -22.37 7.77
C LEU A 19 6.83 -23.21 7.84
N THR A 20 6.17 -23.17 8.99
CA THR A 20 4.86 -23.81 9.18
C THR A 20 3.78 -23.06 8.35
N GLU A 21 2.58 -23.66 8.23
CA GLU A 21 1.50 -23.05 7.43
C GLU A 21 1.03 -21.70 7.98
N ASP A 22 1.10 -21.51 9.29
CA ASP A 22 0.73 -20.29 9.99
C ASP A 22 1.89 -19.28 10.09
N GLU A 23 3.07 -19.60 9.57
CA GLU A 23 4.24 -18.71 9.51
C GLU A 23 4.37 -18.06 8.13
N MET A 24 4.62 -16.75 8.13
CA MET A 24 4.74 -15.92 6.93
C MET A 24 6.00 -15.06 7.00
N PRO A 25 6.84 -15.04 5.93
CA PRO A 25 7.90 -14.06 5.81
C PRO A 25 7.32 -12.63 5.82
N LEU A 26 7.98 -11.71 6.51
CA LEU A 26 7.52 -10.32 6.64
C LEU A 26 8.49 -9.37 5.98
N PHE A 27 7.94 -8.44 5.21
CA PHE A 27 8.68 -7.35 4.59
C PHE A 27 8.20 -6.01 5.17
N PRO A 28 8.88 -5.46 6.18
CA PRO A 28 8.58 -4.14 6.73
C PRO A 28 8.97 -3.03 5.75
N LEU A 29 8.03 -2.16 5.42
CA LEU A 29 8.19 -1.04 4.50
C LEU A 29 7.52 0.23 5.06
N GLU A 30 7.85 1.38 4.50
CA GLU A 30 7.14 2.65 4.76
C GLU A 30 5.91 2.80 3.85
N VAL A 31 5.10 1.74 3.77
CA VAL A 31 3.86 1.71 2.98
C VAL A 31 2.79 0.88 3.68
N VAL A 32 1.54 1.26 3.52
CA VAL A 32 0.36 0.44 3.86
C VAL A 32 -0.27 -0.01 2.56
N LEU A 33 -0.27 -1.31 2.34
CA LEU A 33 -0.90 -1.94 1.18
C LEU A 33 -2.26 -2.52 1.59
N PHE A 34 -3.29 -2.26 0.78
CA PHE A 34 -4.61 -2.86 0.97
C PHE A 34 -4.82 -4.04 0.01
N PRO A 35 -5.74 -4.97 0.31
CA PRO A 35 -6.12 -6.02 -0.62
C PRO A 35 -6.52 -5.45 -1.99
N GLY A 36 -6.15 -6.15 -3.07
CA GLY A 36 -6.30 -5.68 -4.46
C GLY A 36 -5.27 -4.62 -4.89
N GLY A 37 -4.49 -4.06 -3.97
CA GLY A 37 -3.42 -3.11 -4.30
C GLY A 37 -2.24 -3.78 -4.98
N VAL A 38 -1.67 -3.11 -5.99
CA VAL A 38 -0.46 -3.54 -6.69
C VAL A 38 0.73 -2.75 -6.16
N LEU A 39 1.81 -3.45 -5.82
CA LEU A 39 3.03 -2.83 -5.30
C LEU A 39 4.25 -3.34 -6.08
N PRO A 40 4.92 -2.47 -6.87
CA PRO A 40 6.22 -2.78 -7.45
C PRO A 40 7.30 -2.70 -6.37
N LEU A 41 8.21 -3.66 -6.34
CA LEU A 41 9.31 -3.75 -5.39
C LEU A 41 10.64 -3.94 -6.11
N HIS A 42 11.69 -3.26 -5.64
CA HIS A 42 13.06 -3.48 -6.06
C HIS A 42 13.83 -4.14 -4.92
N ILE A 43 14.18 -5.41 -5.09
CA ILE A 43 14.82 -6.24 -4.06
C ILE A 43 16.34 -6.25 -4.29
N PHE A 44 17.08 -5.56 -3.44
CA PHE A 44 18.54 -5.44 -3.51
C PHE A 44 19.25 -5.99 -2.29
N GLU A 45 18.63 -5.94 -1.09
CA GLU A 45 19.24 -6.46 0.13
C GLU A 45 19.29 -7.99 0.13
N GLN A 46 20.44 -8.55 0.53
CA GLN A 46 20.67 -9.99 0.56
C GLN A 46 19.59 -10.77 1.35
N ARG A 47 19.19 -10.24 2.51
CA ARG A 47 18.16 -10.88 3.36
C ARG A 47 16.80 -10.98 2.65
N TYR A 48 16.41 -9.97 1.91
CA TYR A 48 15.14 -10.00 1.18
C TYR A 48 15.22 -10.77 -0.14
N ARG A 49 16.41 -10.85 -0.75
CA ARG A 49 16.64 -11.75 -1.89
C ARG A 49 16.46 -13.21 -1.47
N LEU A 50 16.99 -13.61 -0.31
CA LEU A 50 16.78 -14.96 0.27
C LEU A 50 15.29 -15.19 0.58
N MET A 51 14.61 -14.22 1.19
CA MET A 51 13.18 -14.30 1.49
C MET A 51 12.33 -14.50 0.23
N ILE A 52 12.55 -13.69 -0.79
CA ILE A 52 11.79 -13.77 -2.04
C ILE A 52 12.08 -15.08 -2.77
N GLN A 53 13.35 -15.52 -2.83
CA GLN A 53 13.68 -16.81 -3.43
C GLN A 53 12.94 -17.93 -2.72
N TYR A 54 12.92 -17.94 -1.38
CA TYR A 54 12.16 -18.91 -0.60
C TYR A 54 10.67 -18.89 -0.96
N CYS A 55 10.05 -17.68 -1.08
CA CYS A 55 8.65 -17.57 -1.46
C CYS A 55 8.37 -18.11 -2.86
N LEU A 56 9.26 -17.86 -3.82
CA LEU A 56 9.15 -18.36 -5.19
C LEU A 56 9.28 -19.88 -5.26
N ASP A 57 10.26 -20.45 -4.56
CA ASP A 57 10.55 -21.89 -4.59
C ASP A 57 9.44 -22.71 -3.93
N ASN A 58 8.66 -22.12 -3.01
CA ASN A 58 7.63 -22.80 -2.23
C ASN A 58 6.19 -22.30 -2.54
N ASP A 59 5.99 -21.48 -3.58
CA ASP A 59 4.70 -20.81 -3.93
C ASP A 59 4.03 -20.17 -2.70
N ARG A 60 4.80 -19.45 -1.89
CA ARG A 60 4.32 -18.83 -0.65
C ARG A 60 4.07 -17.34 -0.79
N LEU A 61 3.08 -16.88 -0.06
CA LEU A 61 2.85 -15.45 0.16
C LEU A 61 3.89 -14.90 1.14
N PHE A 62 4.10 -13.59 1.11
CA PHE A 62 4.78 -12.86 2.16
C PHE A 62 3.96 -11.65 2.61
N GLY A 63 4.22 -11.13 3.80
CA GLY A 63 3.46 -10.04 4.38
C GLY A 63 4.13 -8.69 4.20
N ILE A 64 3.42 -7.71 3.63
CA ILE A 64 3.80 -6.30 3.69
C ILE A 64 3.25 -5.71 4.97
N VAL A 65 4.10 -5.09 5.77
CA VAL A 65 3.76 -4.47 7.05
C VAL A 65 4.38 -3.09 7.17
N LEU A 66 3.63 -2.11 7.68
CA LEU A 66 4.15 -0.78 7.92
C LEU A 66 5.18 -0.82 9.07
N ILE A 67 6.30 -0.12 8.88
CA ILE A 67 7.29 0.10 9.94
C ILE A 67 6.72 1.02 10.99
N LYS A 68 6.75 0.58 12.25
CA LYS A 68 6.37 1.37 13.43
C LYS A 68 7.56 2.12 14.02
N LYS A 69 8.73 1.45 14.06
CA LYS A 69 10.01 2.03 14.48
C LYS A 69 11.16 1.39 13.70
N GLY A 70 12.24 2.13 13.52
CA GLY A 70 13.41 1.69 12.74
C GLY A 70 13.37 2.21 11.32
N ARG A 71 14.10 1.54 10.43
CA ARG A 71 14.24 1.92 9.00
C ARG A 71 14.06 0.70 8.11
N GLU A 72 13.69 0.93 6.84
CA GLU A 72 13.57 -0.13 5.84
C GLU A 72 14.90 -0.84 5.58
N VAL A 73 15.98 -0.10 5.52
CA VAL A 73 17.30 -0.59 5.12
C VAL A 73 18.23 -0.73 6.33
N GLY A 74 18.84 -1.90 6.43
CA GLY A 74 20.02 -2.15 7.31
C GLY A 74 19.71 -2.50 8.76
N GLU A 75 18.55 -2.15 9.31
CA GLU A 75 18.20 -2.37 10.72
C GLU A 75 16.99 -3.31 10.88
N HIS A 76 16.84 -3.86 12.10
CA HIS A 76 15.64 -4.60 12.45
C HIS A 76 14.49 -3.63 12.73
N ALA A 77 13.62 -3.42 11.75
CA ALA A 77 12.41 -2.65 11.93
C ALA A 77 11.44 -3.36 12.90
N GLU A 78 10.75 -2.58 13.73
CA GLU A 78 9.59 -3.03 14.49
C GLU A 78 8.34 -2.74 13.62
N PRO A 79 7.63 -3.76 13.13
CA PRO A 79 6.44 -3.54 12.30
C PRO A 79 5.20 -3.27 13.15
N TYR A 80 4.17 -2.67 12.54
CA TYR A 80 2.80 -2.81 13.01
C TYR A 80 2.35 -4.27 12.89
N LEU A 81 1.35 -4.66 13.68
CA LEU A 81 0.93 -6.06 13.76
C LEU A 81 -0.15 -6.46 12.75
N VAL A 82 -0.65 -5.53 11.95
CA VAL A 82 -1.59 -5.80 10.86
C VAL A 82 -0.96 -5.37 9.55
N GLY A 83 -1.05 -6.22 8.56
CA GLY A 83 -0.55 -5.99 7.22
C GLY A 83 -1.34 -6.75 6.17
N THR A 84 -0.82 -6.77 4.95
CA THR A 84 -1.42 -7.46 3.80
C THR A 84 -0.49 -8.55 3.28
N ALA A 85 -1.00 -9.77 3.18
CA ALA A 85 -0.35 -10.87 2.48
C ALA A 85 -0.37 -10.59 0.97
N VAL A 86 0.78 -10.76 0.32
CA VAL A 86 0.92 -10.48 -1.10
C VAL A 86 1.37 -11.70 -1.87
N LYS A 87 0.87 -11.80 -3.11
CA LYS A 87 1.34 -12.76 -4.11
C LYS A 87 2.27 -12.06 -5.08
N ILE A 88 3.39 -12.71 -5.41
CA ILE A 88 4.26 -12.27 -6.50
C ILE A 88 3.57 -12.65 -7.81
N ILE A 89 3.31 -11.65 -8.68
CA ILE A 89 2.65 -11.87 -9.97
C ILE A 89 3.61 -11.74 -11.15
N GLU A 90 4.73 -11.02 -10.96
CA GLU A 90 5.77 -10.87 -11.97
C GLU A 90 7.13 -10.75 -11.29
N VAL A 91 8.16 -11.34 -11.89
CA VAL A 91 9.55 -11.32 -11.44
C VAL A 91 10.47 -11.04 -12.62
N ASP A 92 11.32 -10.03 -12.47
CA ASP A 92 12.43 -9.75 -13.36
C ASP A 92 13.73 -9.87 -12.56
N GLN A 93 14.56 -10.88 -12.89
CA GLN A 93 15.83 -11.13 -12.22
C GLN A 93 16.95 -10.40 -12.98
N LEU A 94 17.72 -9.59 -12.25
CA LEU A 94 18.85 -8.87 -12.80
C LEU A 94 20.14 -9.69 -12.69
N GLU A 95 21.12 -9.43 -13.58
CA GLU A 95 22.40 -10.18 -13.65
C GLU A 95 23.19 -10.17 -12.33
N ASP A 96 23.05 -9.13 -11.52
CA ASP A 96 23.71 -8.98 -10.21
C ASP A 96 22.91 -9.67 -9.07
N GLY A 97 21.82 -10.35 -9.41
CA GLY A 97 20.95 -11.08 -8.50
C GLY A 97 19.96 -10.21 -7.74
N ARG A 98 19.84 -8.89 -8.05
CA ARG A 98 18.68 -8.09 -7.62
C ARG A 98 17.44 -8.55 -8.38
N MET A 99 16.26 -8.22 -7.87
CA MET A 99 14.99 -8.57 -8.50
C MET A 99 14.05 -7.38 -8.51
N ASN A 100 13.34 -7.20 -9.63
CA ASN A 100 12.16 -6.35 -9.68
C ASN A 100 10.92 -7.25 -9.60
N LEU A 101 10.00 -6.91 -8.73
CA LEU A 101 8.77 -7.69 -8.52
C LEU A 101 7.57 -6.80 -8.75
N ILE A 102 6.51 -7.40 -9.28
CA ILE A 102 5.15 -6.85 -9.14
C ILE A 102 4.41 -7.77 -8.18
N THR A 103 3.83 -7.19 -7.13
CA THR A 103 3.08 -7.92 -6.11
C THR A 103 1.63 -7.45 -6.06
N LEU A 104 0.73 -8.37 -5.70
CA LEU A 104 -0.70 -8.11 -5.56
C LEU A 104 -1.16 -8.45 -4.14
N GLY A 105 -1.75 -7.48 -3.45
CA GLY A 105 -2.37 -7.66 -2.14
C GLY A 105 -3.52 -8.66 -2.22
N GLN A 106 -3.48 -9.68 -1.35
CA GLN A 106 -4.49 -10.74 -1.32
C GLN A 106 -5.49 -10.50 -0.19
N HIS A 107 -5.05 -10.65 1.04
CA HIS A 107 -5.90 -10.52 2.22
C HIS A 107 -5.11 -9.89 3.37
N ARG A 108 -5.85 -9.34 4.33
CA ARG A 108 -5.26 -8.80 5.56
C ARG A 108 -4.90 -9.93 6.52
N PHE A 109 -3.87 -9.71 7.30
CA PHE A 109 -3.50 -10.62 8.38
C PHE A 109 -3.12 -9.85 9.64
N LYS A 110 -3.17 -10.55 10.78
CA LYS A 110 -2.67 -10.08 12.07
C LYS A 110 -1.52 -10.96 12.55
N ILE A 111 -0.40 -10.33 12.91
CA ILE A 111 0.74 -11.00 13.52
C ILE A 111 0.42 -11.28 14.99
N THR A 112 0.64 -12.51 15.42
CA THR A 112 0.49 -12.95 16.82
C THR A 112 1.84 -13.10 17.51
N LYS A 113 2.89 -13.47 16.77
CA LYS A 113 4.26 -13.62 17.26
C LYS A 113 5.26 -13.31 16.15
N ILE A 114 6.41 -12.75 16.49
CA ILE A 114 7.49 -12.45 15.53
C ILE A 114 8.72 -13.29 15.90
N ARG A 115 9.28 -13.97 14.90
CA ARG A 115 10.57 -14.65 14.94
C ARG A 115 11.66 -13.77 14.30
N ARG A 116 12.88 -13.84 14.87
CA ARG A 116 14.03 -13.02 14.45
C ARG A 116 15.31 -13.85 14.29
N ASP A 117 15.18 -15.15 14.20
CA ASP A 117 16.26 -16.13 14.07
C ASP A 117 16.71 -16.33 12.62
N LEU A 118 15.94 -15.83 11.67
CA LEU A 118 16.29 -15.80 10.24
C LEU A 118 16.84 -14.43 9.82
N PRO A 119 17.49 -14.32 8.65
CA PRO A 119 17.96 -13.03 8.13
C PRO A 119 16.88 -11.97 7.92
N TYR A 120 15.62 -12.41 7.82
CA TYR A 120 14.41 -11.59 7.69
C TYR A 120 13.40 -11.92 8.79
N LEU A 121 12.43 -11.06 9.00
CA LEU A 121 11.38 -11.30 9.98
C LEU A 121 10.41 -12.38 9.49
N VAL A 122 9.96 -13.22 10.42
CA VAL A 122 8.87 -14.16 10.19
C VAL A 122 7.80 -13.93 11.25
N GLY A 123 6.55 -13.82 10.79
CA GLY A 123 5.38 -13.67 11.65
C GLY A 123 4.61 -14.97 11.73
N GLN A 124 4.22 -15.37 12.96
CA GLN A 124 3.10 -16.26 13.12
C GLN A 124 1.83 -15.42 12.92
N VAL A 125 1.00 -15.80 11.95
CA VAL A 125 -0.09 -14.93 11.47
C VAL A 125 -1.44 -15.65 11.53
N ARG A 126 -2.51 -14.84 11.56
CA ARG A 126 -3.87 -15.30 11.33
C ARG A 126 -4.56 -14.37 10.34
N ALA A 127 -5.45 -14.89 9.52
CA ALA A 127 -6.28 -14.07 8.65
C ALA A 127 -7.05 -13.03 9.48
N LEU A 128 -7.15 -11.82 8.97
CA LEU A 128 -7.99 -10.76 9.50
C LEU A 128 -9.16 -10.59 8.55
N GLU A 129 -10.17 -11.44 8.75
CA GLU A 129 -11.39 -11.42 7.95
C GLU A 129 -12.17 -10.12 8.20
N ALA A 130 -12.85 -9.65 7.17
CA ALA A 130 -13.77 -8.54 7.31
C ALA A 130 -15.02 -9.01 8.09
N ASP A 131 -15.47 -8.19 9.02
CA ASP A 131 -16.75 -8.41 9.68
C ASP A 131 -17.85 -7.70 8.86
N ASP A 132 -18.59 -8.48 8.11
CA ASP A 132 -19.68 -8.05 7.23
C ASP A 132 -21.05 -8.10 7.95
N THR A 133 -21.06 -8.11 9.29
CA THR A 133 -22.33 -8.06 10.03
C THR A 133 -23.16 -6.87 9.53
N GLU A 134 -24.40 -7.16 9.13
CA GLU A 134 -25.30 -6.17 8.58
C GLU A 134 -25.48 -4.97 9.53
N PRO A 135 -25.47 -3.74 8.98
CA PRO A 135 -25.74 -2.57 9.79
C PRO A 135 -27.18 -2.63 10.34
N PRO A 136 -27.48 -1.90 11.43
CA PRO A 136 -28.86 -1.72 11.88
C PRO A 136 -29.77 -1.27 10.72
N GLU A 137 -31.02 -1.73 10.67
CA GLU A 137 -32.00 -1.46 9.59
C GLU A 137 -32.15 0.04 9.26
N ASP A 138 -31.87 0.94 10.21
CA ASP A 138 -31.99 2.40 10.06
C ASP A 138 -30.67 3.09 9.62
N ALA A 139 -29.59 2.36 9.33
CA ALA A 139 -28.34 2.96 8.91
C ALA A 139 -28.43 3.43 7.45
N GLU A 140 -28.19 4.74 7.20
CA GLU A 140 -27.99 5.25 5.83
C GLU A 140 -27.02 4.34 5.08
N MET A 141 -27.29 4.04 3.81
CA MET A 141 -26.42 3.19 2.97
C MET A 141 -25.05 3.87 2.78
N PRO A 142 -24.03 3.53 3.58
CA PRO A 142 -22.76 4.26 3.59
C PRO A 142 -22.05 4.18 2.24
N GLY A 143 -22.29 3.13 1.46
CA GLY A 143 -21.68 2.93 0.16
C GLY A 143 -22.01 4.04 -0.85
N VAL A 144 -23.28 4.48 -0.92
CA VAL A 144 -23.70 5.55 -1.87
C VAL A 144 -23.00 6.87 -1.53
N ARG A 145 -22.97 7.25 -0.25
CA ARG A 145 -22.29 8.47 0.21
C ARG A 145 -20.78 8.40 -0.03
N ALA A 146 -20.15 7.27 0.28
CA ALA A 146 -18.74 7.05 0.03
C ALA A 146 -18.40 7.20 -1.45
N ILE A 147 -19.18 6.61 -2.36
CA ILE A 147 -18.98 6.74 -3.81
C ILE A 147 -19.07 8.20 -4.27
N GLN A 148 -20.05 8.97 -3.79
CA GLN A 148 -20.21 10.37 -4.18
C GLN A 148 -19.00 11.22 -3.73
N LEU A 149 -18.58 11.04 -2.48
CA LEU A 149 -17.42 11.76 -1.92
C LEU A 149 -16.12 11.33 -2.60
N TYR A 150 -15.97 10.07 -2.90
CA TYR A 150 -14.81 9.54 -3.58
C TYR A 150 -14.69 10.06 -5.03
N ARG A 151 -15.78 10.08 -5.80
CA ARG A 151 -15.80 10.71 -7.13
C ARG A 151 -15.40 12.18 -7.07
N THR A 152 -15.90 12.91 -6.07
CA THR A 152 -15.52 14.31 -5.85
C THR A 152 -14.03 14.42 -5.56
N TYR A 153 -13.49 13.55 -4.71
CA TYR A 153 -12.08 13.50 -4.35
C TYR A 153 -11.18 13.27 -5.57
N GLU A 154 -11.51 12.26 -6.38
CA GLU A 154 -10.78 11.93 -7.62
C GLU A 154 -10.78 13.11 -8.62
N SER A 155 -11.92 13.77 -8.80
CA SER A 155 -12.05 14.93 -9.68
C SER A 155 -11.20 16.10 -9.21
N LEU A 156 -11.21 16.40 -7.90
CA LEU A 156 -10.43 17.49 -7.31
C LEU A 156 -8.93 17.23 -7.42
N LEU A 157 -8.50 15.99 -7.23
CA LEU A 157 -7.09 15.61 -7.42
C LEU A 157 -6.65 15.73 -8.87
N ALA A 158 -7.48 15.31 -9.82
CA ALA A 158 -7.17 15.42 -11.25
C ALA A 158 -7.05 16.90 -11.68
N GLU A 159 -7.85 17.80 -11.11
CA GLU A 159 -7.72 19.24 -11.37
C GLU A 159 -6.43 19.84 -10.78
N LEU A 160 -6.01 19.38 -9.61
CA LEU A 160 -4.77 19.83 -8.96
C LEU A 160 -3.50 19.23 -9.58
N SER A 161 -3.56 18.00 -10.04
CA SER A 161 -2.43 17.22 -10.53
C SER A 161 -2.76 16.58 -11.88
N PRO A 162 -2.29 17.15 -13.00
CA PRO A 162 -2.60 16.62 -14.34
C PRO A 162 -2.14 15.16 -14.57
N GLN A 163 -1.15 14.68 -13.82
CA GLN A 163 -0.72 13.28 -13.87
C GLN A 163 -1.63 12.31 -13.10
N TRP A 164 -2.58 12.82 -12.32
CA TRP A 164 -3.51 11.98 -11.58
C TRP A 164 -4.51 11.35 -12.54
N LYS A 165 -4.50 10.02 -12.61
CA LYS A 165 -5.47 9.26 -13.40
C LYS A 165 -6.68 8.94 -12.55
N VAL A 166 -7.83 9.48 -12.94
CA VAL A 166 -9.12 9.18 -12.31
C VAL A 166 -9.44 7.70 -12.50
N VAL A 167 -10.04 7.10 -11.48
CA VAL A 167 -10.48 5.71 -11.54
C VAL A 167 -11.70 5.60 -12.46
N GLU A 168 -11.64 4.69 -13.42
CA GLU A 168 -12.73 4.46 -14.38
C GLU A 168 -13.86 3.63 -13.76
N GLU A 169 -13.50 2.60 -13.01
CA GLU A 169 -14.44 1.66 -12.40
C GLU A 169 -14.44 1.78 -10.87
N ILE A 170 -15.63 1.91 -10.30
CA ILE A 170 -15.85 1.92 -8.85
C ILE A 170 -16.53 0.60 -8.47
N PRO A 171 -15.93 -0.21 -7.60
CA PRO A 171 -16.51 -1.46 -7.16
C PRO A 171 -17.87 -1.27 -6.47
N THR A 172 -18.76 -2.23 -6.66
CA THR A 172 -20.07 -2.26 -5.99
C THR A 172 -20.01 -3.02 -4.66
N ALA A 173 -19.10 -3.99 -4.52
CA ALA A 173 -18.85 -4.68 -3.27
C ALA A 173 -18.17 -3.73 -2.27
N LEU A 174 -18.72 -3.63 -1.06
CA LEU A 174 -18.33 -2.61 -0.07
C LEU A 174 -16.90 -2.75 0.41
N ASP A 175 -16.40 -3.96 0.53
CA ASP A 175 -15.01 -4.28 0.89
C ASP A 175 -14.04 -3.82 -0.19
N HIS A 176 -14.32 -4.15 -1.45
CA HIS A 176 -13.51 -3.71 -2.59
C HIS A 176 -13.54 -2.20 -2.76
N LEU A 177 -14.73 -1.57 -2.60
CA LEU A 177 -14.88 -0.12 -2.62
C LEU A 177 -14.00 0.54 -1.56
N SER A 178 -14.09 0.06 -0.33
CA SER A 178 -13.33 0.57 0.80
C SER A 178 -11.81 0.42 0.56
N TYR A 179 -11.33 -0.76 0.19
CA TYR A 179 -9.90 -0.94 -0.10
C TYR A 179 -9.40 -0.07 -1.25
N GLN A 180 -10.23 0.19 -2.25
CA GLN A 180 -9.89 1.11 -3.32
C GLN A 180 -9.79 2.55 -2.81
N ILE A 181 -10.76 3.02 -2.02
CA ILE A 181 -10.73 4.35 -1.39
C ILE A 181 -9.48 4.50 -0.53
N ALA A 182 -9.24 3.56 0.41
CA ALA A 182 -8.10 3.59 1.31
C ALA A 182 -6.75 3.61 0.58
N THR A 183 -6.62 2.85 -0.51
CA THR A 183 -5.42 2.82 -1.35
C THR A 183 -5.14 4.20 -1.94
N ARG A 184 -6.17 4.88 -2.43
CA ARG A 184 -6.03 6.13 -3.19
C ARG A 184 -6.02 7.40 -2.33
N LEU A 185 -6.54 7.34 -1.11
CA LEU A 185 -6.49 8.48 -0.18
C LEU A 185 -5.04 8.94 0.08
N GLN A 186 -4.77 10.22 -0.13
CA GLN A 186 -3.48 10.86 0.13
C GLN A 186 -3.43 11.37 1.58
N ILE A 187 -3.34 10.45 2.52
CA ILE A 187 -3.36 10.69 3.97
C ILE A 187 -2.08 10.11 4.62
N PRO A 188 -1.73 10.51 5.85
CA PRO A 188 -0.61 9.95 6.60
C PRO A 188 -0.67 8.42 6.70
N LEU A 189 0.50 7.77 6.69
CA LEU A 189 0.58 6.31 6.81
C LEU A 189 -0.02 5.78 8.11
N THR A 190 0.04 6.56 9.19
CA THR A 190 -0.62 6.23 10.45
C THR A 190 -2.14 6.15 10.34
N ASP A 191 -2.74 7.05 9.57
CA ASP A 191 -4.19 7.04 9.29
C ASP A 191 -4.53 5.83 8.41
N LYS A 192 -3.72 5.54 7.36
CA LYS A 192 -3.87 4.33 6.55
C LYS A 192 -3.75 3.05 7.38
N GLN A 193 -2.82 3.02 8.35
CA GLN A 193 -2.65 1.89 9.25
C GLN A 193 -3.90 1.67 10.11
N GLN A 194 -4.52 2.74 10.61
CA GLN A 194 -5.77 2.63 11.35
C GLN A 194 -6.93 2.09 10.47
N LEU A 195 -6.96 2.47 9.19
CA LEU A 195 -7.94 1.92 8.25
C LEU A 195 -7.74 0.40 8.06
N ILE A 196 -6.51 -0.06 7.79
CA ILE A 196 -6.27 -1.49 7.54
C ILE A 196 -6.50 -2.36 8.80
N GLU A 197 -6.37 -1.79 10.00
CA GLU A 197 -6.65 -2.45 11.29
C GLU A 197 -8.14 -2.55 11.58
N THR A 198 -9.00 -1.78 10.90
CA THR A 198 -10.45 -1.78 11.12
C THR A 198 -11.07 -3.05 10.53
N VAL A 199 -11.73 -3.84 11.36
CA VAL A 199 -12.29 -5.15 10.97
C VAL A 199 -13.64 -5.00 10.28
N SER A 200 -14.56 -4.20 10.85
CA SER A 200 -15.89 -3.98 10.29
C SER A 200 -15.84 -3.10 9.05
N ILE A 201 -16.41 -3.57 7.93
CA ILE A 201 -16.49 -2.82 6.67
C ILE A 201 -17.33 -1.55 6.83
N HIS A 202 -18.40 -1.62 7.62
CA HIS A 202 -19.23 -0.44 7.88
C HIS A 202 -18.49 0.64 8.67
N GLN A 203 -17.70 0.25 9.69
CA GLN A 203 -16.88 1.19 10.44
C GLN A 203 -15.75 1.76 9.56
N LEU A 204 -15.18 0.93 8.69
CA LEU A 204 -14.14 1.35 7.76
C LEU A 204 -14.67 2.41 6.79
N LEU A 205 -15.82 2.14 6.14
CA LEU A 205 -16.49 3.10 5.26
C LEU A 205 -16.89 4.39 6.01
N GLY A 206 -17.35 4.29 7.24
CA GLY A 206 -17.67 5.47 8.07
C GLY A 206 -16.45 6.37 8.26
N ARG A 207 -15.31 5.80 8.61
CA ARG A 207 -14.04 6.53 8.74
C ARG A 207 -13.57 7.12 7.41
N GLU A 208 -13.71 6.39 6.32
CA GLU A 208 -13.36 6.86 4.98
C GLU A 208 -14.23 8.02 4.53
N ILE A 209 -15.52 8.01 4.86
CA ILE A 209 -16.43 9.14 4.61
C ILE A 209 -15.92 10.41 5.32
N GLU A 210 -15.58 10.31 6.61
CA GLU A 210 -15.04 11.43 7.37
C GLU A 210 -13.72 11.97 6.77
N LEU A 211 -12.83 11.06 6.38
CA LEU A 211 -11.56 11.38 5.72
C LEU A 211 -11.79 12.05 4.37
N LEU A 212 -12.66 11.50 3.53
CA LEU A 212 -13.00 12.06 2.22
C LEU A 212 -13.62 13.45 2.35
N GLU A 213 -14.51 13.69 3.31
CA GLU A 213 -15.07 15.01 3.57
C GLU A 213 -13.98 16.02 3.97
N ARG A 214 -13.07 15.62 4.84
CA ARG A 214 -11.93 16.44 5.27
C ARG A 214 -11.03 16.80 4.09
N GLU A 215 -10.60 15.78 3.34
CA GLU A 215 -9.69 15.98 2.21
C GLU A 215 -10.37 16.74 1.05
N ASN A 216 -11.63 16.49 0.75
CA ASN A 216 -12.38 17.26 -0.25
C ASN A 216 -12.46 18.75 0.11
N ARG A 217 -12.68 19.11 1.40
CA ARG A 217 -12.64 20.51 1.85
C ARG A 217 -11.24 21.10 1.65
N ARG A 218 -10.18 20.37 2.02
CA ARG A 218 -8.79 20.80 1.86
C ARG A 218 -8.41 21.03 0.39
N LEU A 219 -8.77 20.11 -0.49
CA LEU A 219 -8.48 20.20 -1.93
C LEU A 219 -9.23 21.39 -2.57
N LYS A 220 -10.50 21.62 -2.21
CA LYS A 220 -11.25 22.79 -2.67
C LYS A 220 -10.59 24.11 -2.28
N ILE A 221 -10.10 24.23 -1.04
CA ILE A 221 -9.37 25.42 -0.59
C ILE A 221 -8.08 25.60 -1.40
N SER A 222 -7.33 24.53 -1.65
CA SER A 222 -6.11 24.57 -2.46
C SER A 222 -6.38 25.02 -3.90
N LEU A 223 -7.47 24.55 -4.51
CA LEU A 223 -7.90 24.98 -5.85
C LEU A 223 -8.29 26.46 -5.89
N LEU A 224 -9.02 26.93 -4.90
CA LEU A 224 -9.39 28.34 -4.80
C LEU A 224 -8.16 29.24 -4.67
N ALA A 225 -7.21 28.85 -3.83
CA ALA A 225 -5.95 29.57 -3.67
C ALA A 225 -5.18 29.62 -5.00
N ARG A 226 -5.00 28.48 -5.69
CA ARG A 226 -4.31 28.40 -6.99
C ARG A 226 -4.96 29.35 -8.02
N ARG A 227 -6.28 29.30 -8.17
CA ARG A 227 -7.01 30.17 -9.10
C ARG A 227 -6.87 31.65 -8.76
N SER A 228 -6.75 32.01 -7.48
CA SER A 228 -6.51 33.38 -7.04
C SER A 228 -5.12 33.87 -7.42
N PHE A 229 -4.09 33.04 -7.27
CA PHE A 229 -2.74 33.36 -7.71
C PHE A 229 -2.65 33.54 -9.23
N GLU A 230 -3.24 32.63 -10.01
CA GLU A 230 -3.25 32.70 -11.47
C GLU A 230 -3.93 33.99 -11.98
N LYS A 231 -5.00 34.47 -11.33
CA LYS A 231 -5.66 35.74 -11.65
C LYS A 231 -4.81 36.96 -11.32
N HIS A 232 -3.98 36.92 -10.29
CA HIS A 232 -3.10 38.05 -9.94
C HIS A 232 -1.89 38.13 -10.88
N ASP A 233 -1.35 37.01 -11.31
CA ASP A 233 -0.20 36.95 -12.23
C ASP A 233 -0.56 37.48 -13.65
N THR A 234 -1.80 37.28 -14.09
CA THR A 234 -2.30 37.84 -15.36
C THR A 234 -2.54 39.35 -15.30
N ASN A 235 -2.65 39.91 -14.10
CA ASN A 235 -2.86 41.35 -13.91
C ASN A 235 -1.58 42.19 -13.68
N ILE A 236 -0.42 41.53 -13.54
CA ILE A 236 0.86 42.23 -13.28
C ILE A 236 1.66 42.50 -14.58
N SER A 237 1.08 42.51 -15.74
CA SER A 237 1.78 42.89 -16.96
C SER A 237 1.16 44.12 -17.68
N PRO A 238 1.13 45.34 -17.06
CA PRO A 238 0.93 46.56 -17.81
C PRO A 238 2.20 47.10 -18.48
N TRP A 239 3.39 46.54 -18.16
CA TRP A 239 4.67 47.13 -18.56
C TRP A 239 5.34 46.49 -19.78
N LYS A 240 4.74 45.50 -20.43
CA LYS A 240 5.30 44.87 -21.65
C LYS A 240 5.07 45.67 -22.94
N ASN A 241 4.36 46.79 -22.91
CA ASN A 241 4.11 47.65 -24.07
C ASN A 241 4.78 49.04 -24.00
N ALA A 242 5.72 49.27 -23.11
CA ALA A 242 6.58 50.43 -23.16
C ALA A 242 7.87 50.07 -23.92
N SER A 243 7.76 49.74 -25.21
CA SER A 243 8.87 49.81 -26.12
C SER A 243 9.00 51.24 -26.60
N LEU A 244 10.10 51.85 -26.21
CA LEU A 244 10.96 52.84 -26.85
C LEU A 244 10.42 53.42 -28.16
N ASN A 245 10.05 54.66 -28.09
CA ASN A 245 10.35 55.66 -29.14
C ASN A 245 11.51 56.51 -28.71
#